data_4e010a0ccb7987c4a711a6ce2b96e12f
#
_entry.id   4e010a0ccb7987c4a711a6ce2b96e12f
#
_cell.length_a   1.000
_cell.length_b   1.000
_cell.length_c   1.000
_cell.angle_alpha   90.00
_cell.angle_beta   90.00
_cell.angle_gamma   90.00
#
_symmetry.space_group_name_H-M   'P 1'
#
loop_
_entity.id
_entity.type
_entity.pdbx_description
1 polymer ?
#
loop_
_entity_poly.entity_id
_entity_poly.type
_entity_poly.pdbx_seq_one_letter_code
_entity_poly.pdbx_strand_id
1 'polypeptide(L)'
;EMPDGWEGVNLSQEINAELEPDDFTSAYYEGWVNVAMTRWSNSGSAAQKATQPAPPIFVNGTRQVLTGNALVADSSSRNGHFLTFVYTKDFDLSNHKDVHLGFYSHYAQNQDSSGSLEYSIDEGETWLPIVYMLDQDDIVRDDEGNVDAVTTLEQEHADIAVGYDPDTFEEVGGYYGAYIGAEISEALAPYISGRINDNQTESKRYELFRLPEADGEKTVRFRLAKSGTYSWYWGIDNFGLYSIAPSSMPEVVEASPAAGSQDANPMPLLTFVIKNGEAKLDPASVKLEFNGTAVEGITVTEIKIGAEDGHQVTYQITDLLEPLSQNSFKLTYTEDSSENRMGTYEGSFTVTEFTK
;
A
#
# COMPACT_ATOMS: atom_id res chain seq x y z
N GLU A 1 25.01 -5.15 15.00
CA GLU A 1 24.24 -4.25 15.89
C GLU A 1 23.04 -3.71 15.15
N MET A 2 21.92 -3.55 15.81
CA MET A 2 20.73 -2.91 15.26
C MET A 2 21.04 -1.47 14.86
N PRO A 3 20.28 -0.87 13.91
CA PRO A 3 20.35 0.57 13.66
C PRO A 3 20.11 1.37 14.95
N ASP A 4 20.68 2.58 15.02
CA ASP A 4 20.57 3.42 16.21
C ASP A 4 19.12 3.73 16.59
N GLY A 5 18.76 3.41 17.83
CA GLY A 5 17.43 3.57 18.38
C GLY A 5 16.40 2.51 17.91
N TRP A 6 16.84 1.47 17.22
CA TRP A 6 15.98 0.34 16.86
C TRP A 6 16.14 -0.79 17.88
N GLU A 7 15.04 -1.49 18.16
CA GLU A 7 14.98 -2.58 19.12
C GLU A 7 14.46 -3.86 18.50
N GLY A 8 15.20 -4.96 18.68
CA GLY A 8 14.77 -6.30 18.29
C GLY A 8 14.18 -7.05 19.48
N VAL A 9 13.03 -7.68 19.28
CA VAL A 9 12.40 -8.58 20.25
C VAL A 9 12.25 -9.95 19.60
N ASN A 10 12.76 -10.98 20.25
CA ASN A 10 12.73 -12.35 19.76
C ASN A 10 12.03 -13.25 20.78
N LEU A 11 10.84 -13.72 20.44
CA LEU A 11 10.01 -14.60 21.28
C LEU A 11 10.17 -16.08 20.92
N SER A 12 10.93 -16.41 19.89
CA SER A 12 11.04 -17.77 19.37
C SER A 12 11.50 -18.78 20.42
N GLN A 13 12.44 -18.40 21.27
CA GLN A 13 12.95 -19.31 22.30
C GLN A 13 11.94 -19.59 23.40
N GLU A 14 11.20 -18.57 23.85
CA GLU A 14 10.17 -18.70 24.88
C GLU A 14 9.04 -19.62 24.40
N ILE A 15 8.57 -19.38 23.16
CA ILE A 15 7.51 -20.16 22.54
C ILE A 15 7.91 -21.64 22.39
N ASN A 16 9.10 -21.92 21.87
CA ASN A 16 9.56 -23.29 21.70
C ASN A 16 9.77 -23.99 23.06
N ALA A 17 10.20 -23.28 24.08
CA ALA A 17 10.36 -23.84 25.44
C ALA A 17 9.01 -24.18 26.11
N GLU A 18 7.93 -23.48 25.75
CA GLU A 18 6.59 -23.79 26.27
C GLU A 18 5.96 -24.99 25.54
N LEU A 19 6.19 -25.11 24.22
CA LEU A 19 5.55 -26.12 23.39
C LEU A 19 6.27 -27.48 23.43
N GLU A 20 7.60 -27.47 23.42
CA GLU A 20 8.41 -28.71 23.36
C GLU A 20 9.69 -28.55 24.22
N PRO A 21 9.60 -28.65 25.54
CA PRO A 21 10.73 -28.36 26.43
C PRO A 21 11.94 -29.26 26.23
N ASP A 22 11.79 -30.46 25.69
CA ASP A 22 12.86 -31.45 25.59
C ASP A 22 13.62 -31.43 24.24
N ASP A 23 12.98 -31.03 23.13
CA ASP A 23 13.56 -31.09 21.78
C ASP A 23 14.15 -29.76 21.28
N PHE A 24 13.69 -28.64 21.77
CA PHE A 24 14.06 -27.29 21.26
C PHE A 24 15.09 -26.53 22.09
N THR A 25 15.68 -27.13 23.10
CA THR A 25 16.75 -26.48 23.90
C THR A 25 17.97 -26.04 23.09
N SER A 26 18.09 -26.48 21.83
CA SER A 26 19.14 -26.07 20.89
C SER A 26 18.69 -25.16 19.76
N ALA A 27 17.39 -24.87 19.65
CA ALA A 27 16.84 -24.01 18.60
C ALA A 27 17.04 -22.53 18.94
N TYR A 28 18.25 -22.05 18.81
CA TYR A 28 18.54 -20.63 18.96
C TYR A 28 18.29 -19.91 17.65
N TYR A 29 17.27 -19.09 17.62
CA TYR A 29 17.03 -18.11 16.55
C TYR A 29 17.57 -16.76 16.96
N GLU A 30 18.29 -16.10 16.07
CA GLU A 30 18.88 -14.79 16.37
C GLU A 30 17.87 -13.65 16.30
N GLY A 31 16.67 -13.91 15.78
CA GLY A 31 15.67 -12.88 15.52
C GLY A 31 16.07 -11.97 14.35
N TRP A 32 15.71 -10.70 14.41
CA TRP A 32 16.18 -9.70 13.48
C TRP A 32 17.64 -9.34 13.74
N VAL A 33 18.47 -9.47 12.73
CA VAL A 33 19.91 -9.16 12.84
C VAL A 33 20.36 -8.25 11.71
N ASN A 34 21.28 -7.35 12.00
CA ASN A 34 21.94 -6.53 10.99
C ASN A 34 23.16 -7.32 10.45
N VAL A 35 23.08 -7.73 9.21
CA VAL A 35 24.05 -8.63 8.58
C VAL A 35 24.68 -7.99 7.36
N ALA A 36 26.01 -8.07 7.25
CA ALA A 36 26.68 -7.73 6.00
C ALA A 36 26.30 -8.74 4.91
N MET A 37 25.80 -8.28 3.78
CA MET A 37 25.35 -9.14 2.67
C MET A 37 26.47 -9.95 2.05
N THR A 38 27.72 -9.59 2.29
CA THR A 38 28.88 -10.43 1.98
C THR A 38 28.97 -11.71 2.81
N ARG A 39 28.27 -11.76 3.93
CA ARG A 39 28.27 -12.90 4.86
C ARG A 39 26.95 -13.66 4.89
N TRP A 40 25.92 -13.15 4.25
CA TRP A 40 24.61 -13.76 4.22
C TRP A 40 24.29 -14.27 2.82
N SER A 41 23.74 -15.47 2.74
CA SER A 41 23.31 -16.12 1.51
C SER A 41 21.93 -16.74 1.75
N ASN A 42 21.07 -16.56 0.81
CA ASN A 42 19.71 -17.12 0.80
C ASN A 42 19.69 -18.62 0.42
N SER A 43 20.82 -19.24 0.26
CA SER A 43 20.89 -20.67 -0.08
C SER A 43 21.66 -21.44 0.98
N GLY A 44 20.95 -22.09 1.87
CA GLY A 44 21.53 -23.16 2.67
C GLY A 44 22.25 -22.76 3.95
N SER A 45 23.18 -23.57 4.40
CA SER A 45 23.76 -23.55 5.74
C SER A 45 24.50 -22.27 6.11
N ALA A 46 24.61 -21.99 7.39
CA ALA A 46 25.38 -20.87 7.95
C ALA A 46 26.85 -20.81 7.43
N ALA A 47 27.43 -21.95 7.06
CA ALA A 47 28.75 -22.00 6.47
C ALA A 47 28.82 -21.43 5.05
N GLN A 48 27.75 -21.59 4.26
CA GLN A 48 27.66 -20.99 2.93
C GLN A 48 27.39 -19.47 3.03
N LYS A 49 26.65 -19.04 4.05
CA LYS A 49 26.40 -17.63 4.33
C LYS A 49 27.68 -16.84 4.67
N ALA A 50 28.68 -17.51 5.27
CA ALA A 50 29.89 -16.87 5.74
C ALA A 50 30.98 -16.62 4.65
N THR A 51 30.84 -17.17 3.47
CA THR A 51 31.91 -17.21 2.46
C THR A 51 31.61 -16.53 1.14
N GLN A 52 30.40 -16.02 0.94
CA GLN A 52 30.02 -15.38 -0.32
C GLN A 52 30.47 -13.92 -0.41
N PRO A 53 31.01 -13.47 -1.56
CA PRO A 53 31.27 -12.07 -1.82
C PRO A 53 29.95 -11.29 -1.92
N ALA A 54 30.01 -9.98 -1.75
CA ALA A 54 28.84 -9.10 -1.95
C ALA A 54 28.15 -9.47 -3.27
N PRO A 55 26.84 -9.79 -3.24
CA PRO A 55 26.17 -10.23 -4.44
C PRO A 55 26.17 -9.08 -5.47
N PRO A 56 26.44 -9.36 -6.74
CA PRO A 56 26.19 -8.40 -7.81
C PRO A 56 24.68 -8.09 -7.87
N ILE A 57 24.31 -6.95 -8.46
CA ILE A 57 22.91 -6.53 -8.62
C ILE A 57 22.02 -7.63 -9.23
N PHE A 58 22.62 -8.54 -10.00
CA PHE A 58 21.96 -9.73 -10.52
C PHE A 58 22.81 -10.98 -10.30
N VAL A 59 22.22 -12.02 -9.77
CA VAL A 59 22.80 -13.37 -9.66
C VAL A 59 21.91 -14.31 -10.47
N ASN A 60 22.49 -15.02 -11.43
CA ASN A 60 21.75 -15.93 -12.32
C ASN A 60 20.50 -15.29 -12.97
N GLY A 61 20.59 -14.01 -13.35
CA GLY A 61 19.48 -13.27 -13.93
C GLY A 61 18.45 -12.74 -12.93
N THR A 62 18.61 -13.03 -11.65
CA THR A 62 17.70 -12.55 -10.60
C THR A 62 18.30 -11.33 -9.91
N ARG A 63 17.50 -10.26 -9.81
CA ARG A 63 17.91 -9.02 -9.15
C ARG A 63 18.20 -9.26 -7.66
N GLN A 64 19.32 -8.74 -7.19
CA GLN A 64 19.60 -8.63 -5.76
C GLN A 64 19.18 -7.23 -5.28
N VAL A 65 18.40 -7.20 -4.22
CA VAL A 65 17.86 -5.94 -3.68
C VAL A 65 18.49 -5.54 -2.35
N LEU A 66 19.07 -6.50 -1.62
CA LEU A 66 19.78 -6.23 -0.37
C LEU A 66 21.26 -6.05 -0.67
N THR A 67 21.85 -4.96 -0.18
CA THR A 67 23.26 -4.62 -0.43
C THR A 67 23.92 -4.11 0.86
N GLY A 68 25.24 -4.12 0.92
CA GLY A 68 25.94 -3.63 2.10
C GLY A 68 25.55 -4.37 3.38
N ASN A 69 24.95 -3.68 4.33
CA ASN A 69 24.33 -4.24 5.53
C ASN A 69 22.82 -4.15 5.41
N ALA A 70 22.13 -5.25 5.74
CA ALA A 70 20.68 -5.31 5.75
C ALA A 70 20.17 -5.92 7.06
N LEU A 71 18.94 -5.61 7.44
CA LEU A 71 18.24 -6.31 8.52
C LEU A 71 17.61 -7.58 7.97
N VAL A 72 17.84 -8.70 8.63
CA VAL A 72 17.34 -10.00 8.21
C VAL A 72 16.77 -10.77 9.39
N ALA A 73 15.58 -11.34 9.21
CA ALA A 73 14.99 -12.35 10.05
C ALA A 73 15.01 -13.68 9.28
N ASP A 74 15.76 -14.66 9.76
CA ASP A 74 16.04 -15.89 9.02
C ASP A 74 15.78 -17.13 9.88
N SER A 75 14.75 -17.88 9.54
CA SER A 75 14.40 -19.16 10.17
C SER A 75 14.79 -20.38 9.32
N SER A 76 15.43 -20.20 8.17
CA SER A 76 15.66 -21.23 7.15
C SER A 76 16.59 -22.39 7.55
N SER A 77 17.28 -22.27 8.64
CA SER A 77 18.31 -23.26 9.04
C SER A 77 17.95 -24.07 10.27
N ARG A 78 16.75 -23.90 10.82
CA ARG A 78 16.35 -24.54 12.08
C ARG A 78 14.87 -24.89 12.08
N ASN A 79 14.53 -25.99 12.74
CA ASN A 79 13.17 -26.38 13.03
C ASN A 79 12.67 -25.58 14.28
N GLY A 80 11.36 -25.52 14.43
CA GLY A 80 10.69 -24.85 15.54
C GLY A 80 10.08 -23.52 15.12
N HIS A 81 9.30 -22.97 16.03
CA HIS A 81 8.55 -21.76 15.79
C HIS A 81 9.45 -20.53 15.85
N PHE A 82 9.23 -19.65 14.90
CA PHE A 82 9.95 -18.39 14.78
C PHE A 82 8.98 -17.24 14.88
N LEU A 83 9.18 -16.40 15.90
CA LEU A 83 8.45 -15.14 16.04
C LEU A 83 9.40 -14.05 16.53
N THR A 84 9.58 -13.04 15.71
CA THR A 84 10.49 -11.95 16.04
C THR A 84 9.97 -10.62 15.53
N PHE A 85 10.27 -9.57 16.27
CA PHE A 85 9.90 -8.20 15.96
C PHE A 85 11.13 -7.32 15.85
N VAL A 86 11.01 -6.27 15.07
CA VAL A 86 11.86 -5.10 15.18
C VAL A 86 10.99 -3.84 15.26
N TYR A 87 11.29 -3.00 16.24
CA TYR A 87 10.68 -1.70 16.43
C TYR A 87 11.67 -0.62 16.02
N THR A 88 11.22 0.36 15.26
CA THR A 88 12.06 1.51 14.97
C THR A 88 12.05 2.49 16.13
N LYS A 89 12.96 3.45 16.12
CA LYS A 89 12.81 4.66 16.93
C LYS A 89 11.58 5.47 16.46
N ASP A 90 11.20 6.46 17.24
CA ASP A 90 10.22 7.44 16.87
C ASP A 90 10.78 8.42 15.82
N PHE A 91 9.96 8.73 14.82
CA PHE A 91 10.23 9.74 13.80
C PHE A 91 9.31 10.94 14.02
N ASP A 92 9.86 12.14 14.01
CA ASP A 92 9.09 13.39 14.06
C ASP A 92 8.75 13.85 12.63
N LEU A 93 7.48 13.69 12.27
CA LEU A 93 6.94 14.06 10.97
C LEU A 93 6.02 15.30 11.03
N SER A 94 6.06 16.08 12.13
CA SER A 94 5.19 17.23 12.37
C SER A 94 5.21 18.31 11.28
N ASN A 95 6.28 18.36 10.48
CA ASN A 95 6.43 19.29 9.36
C ASN A 95 6.39 18.62 7.99
N HIS A 96 5.97 17.37 7.92
CA HIS A 96 5.94 16.57 6.70
C HIS A 96 4.50 16.29 6.26
N LYS A 97 4.30 16.19 4.95
CA LYS A 97 3.05 15.81 4.29
C LYS A 97 3.35 14.79 3.21
N ASP A 98 2.31 14.10 2.77
CA ASP A 98 2.42 13.08 1.73
C ASP A 98 3.50 12.05 2.05
N VAL A 99 3.50 11.61 3.31
CA VAL A 99 4.52 10.71 3.86
C VAL A 99 4.38 9.32 3.25
N HIS A 100 5.50 8.83 2.72
CA HIS A 100 5.64 7.47 2.22
C HIS A 100 6.78 6.78 2.94
N LEU A 101 6.57 5.49 3.22
CA LEU A 101 7.63 4.58 3.62
C LEU A 101 8.12 3.82 2.40
N GLY A 102 9.43 3.79 2.18
CA GLY A 102 10.04 2.99 1.11
C GLY A 102 11.22 2.18 1.62
N PHE A 103 11.35 0.94 1.12
CA PHE A 103 12.49 0.08 1.40
C PHE A 103 12.64 -1.03 0.36
N TYR A 104 13.83 -1.59 0.22
CA TYR A 104 14.01 -2.83 -0.50
C TYR A 104 13.66 -4.02 0.41
N SER A 105 12.85 -4.93 -0.11
CA SER A 105 12.38 -6.13 0.57
C SER A 105 12.80 -7.38 -0.17
N HIS A 106 13.35 -8.34 0.54
CA HIS A 106 13.51 -9.70 0.08
C HIS A 106 12.77 -10.61 1.07
N TYR A 107 11.49 -10.80 0.79
CA TYR A 107 10.62 -11.68 1.56
C TYR A 107 10.41 -12.98 0.79
N ALA A 108 11.06 -14.05 1.22
CA ALA A 108 10.88 -15.36 0.64
C ALA A 108 9.73 -16.06 1.36
N GLN A 109 8.59 -16.20 0.69
CA GLN A 109 7.45 -16.92 1.21
C GLN A 109 7.71 -18.42 1.23
N ASN A 110 7.37 -19.04 2.32
CA ASN A 110 7.17 -20.47 2.45
C ASN A 110 5.87 -20.68 3.24
N GLN A 111 5.16 -21.74 2.97
CA GLN A 111 3.79 -22.01 3.40
C GLN A 111 3.46 -21.55 4.84
N ASP A 112 4.30 -21.81 5.80
CA ASP A 112 4.05 -21.49 7.22
C ASP A 112 4.68 -20.17 7.65
N SER A 113 4.87 -19.22 6.75
CA SER A 113 5.51 -17.96 7.08
C SER A 113 4.63 -16.75 6.81
N SER A 114 4.67 -15.81 7.73
CA SER A 114 4.02 -14.52 7.55
C SER A 114 4.95 -13.37 7.91
N GLY A 115 4.66 -12.20 7.35
CA GLY A 115 5.34 -10.96 7.67
C GLY A 115 4.33 -9.83 7.83
N SER A 116 4.47 -9.05 8.90
CA SER A 116 3.61 -7.90 9.16
C SER A 116 4.44 -6.63 9.25
N LEU A 117 3.94 -5.56 8.67
CA LEU A 117 4.47 -4.22 8.84
C LEU A 117 3.35 -3.28 9.23
N GLU A 118 3.53 -2.60 10.33
CA GLU A 118 2.55 -1.69 10.92
C GLU A 118 3.26 -0.43 11.41
N TYR A 119 2.51 0.63 11.62
CA TYR A 119 3.01 1.85 12.26
C TYR A 119 2.06 2.35 13.35
N SER A 120 2.61 3.11 14.27
CA SER A 120 1.90 3.75 15.38
C SER A 120 2.16 5.25 15.34
N ILE A 121 1.14 6.03 15.70
CA ILE A 121 1.20 7.49 15.87
C ILE A 121 0.96 7.91 17.33
N ASP A 122 0.85 6.94 18.23
CA ASP A 122 0.53 7.09 19.66
C ASP A 122 1.52 6.35 20.56
N GLU A 123 2.81 6.39 20.20
CA GLU A 123 3.92 5.80 20.97
C GLU A 123 3.85 4.26 21.12
N GLY A 124 3.06 3.60 20.27
CA GLY A 124 2.91 2.15 20.22
C GLY A 124 1.73 1.61 21.02
N GLU A 125 0.80 2.47 21.45
CA GLU A 125 -0.45 2.04 22.10
C GLU A 125 -1.39 1.34 21.10
N THR A 126 -1.52 1.90 19.88
CA THR A 126 -2.26 1.28 18.79
C THR A 126 -1.42 1.17 17.53
N TRP A 127 -1.81 0.24 16.64
CA TRP A 127 -1.08 -0.04 15.42
C TRP A 127 -1.98 0.08 14.21
N LEU A 128 -1.50 0.76 13.19
CA LEU A 128 -2.13 0.95 11.89
C LEU A 128 -1.45 0.05 10.86
N PRO A 129 -2.21 -0.58 9.96
CA PRO A 129 -1.68 -1.54 9.00
C PRO A 129 -0.89 -0.86 7.88
N ILE A 130 0.17 -1.52 7.42
CA ILE A 130 0.87 -1.17 6.18
C ILE A 130 0.80 -2.34 5.19
N VAL A 131 1.21 -3.54 5.63
CA VAL A 131 1.11 -4.75 4.82
C VAL A 131 1.16 -6.01 5.70
N TYR A 132 0.32 -6.97 5.36
CA TYR A 132 0.33 -8.34 5.86
C TYR A 132 0.67 -9.28 4.71
N MET A 133 1.85 -9.87 4.76
CA MET A 133 2.36 -10.79 3.74
C MET A 133 2.05 -12.22 4.18
N LEU A 134 1.19 -12.89 3.44
CA LEU A 134 0.68 -14.22 3.71
C LEU A 134 0.89 -15.12 2.49
N ASP A 135 0.78 -16.43 2.66
CA ASP A 135 0.66 -17.32 1.50
C ASP A 135 -0.61 -16.95 0.71
N GLN A 136 -0.46 -16.83 -0.59
CA GLN A 136 -1.61 -16.49 -1.45
C GLN A 136 -2.74 -17.55 -1.39
N ASP A 137 -2.38 -18.81 -1.10
CA ASP A 137 -3.32 -19.92 -1.06
C ASP A 137 -4.15 -19.94 0.24
N ASP A 138 -3.71 -19.20 1.27
CA ASP A 138 -4.42 -19.06 2.56
C ASP A 138 -5.38 -17.85 2.56
N ILE A 139 -5.36 -17.04 1.50
CA ILE A 139 -6.25 -15.87 1.41
C ILE A 139 -7.66 -16.32 1.03
N VAL A 140 -8.58 -16.15 1.97
CA VAL A 140 -10.00 -16.41 1.76
C VAL A 140 -10.61 -15.32 0.86
N ARG A 141 -11.46 -15.76 -0.09
CA ARG A 141 -12.15 -14.84 -1.01
C ARG A 141 -13.63 -15.18 -1.05
N ASP A 142 -14.43 -14.12 -1.23
CA ASP A 142 -15.87 -14.27 -1.46
C ASP A 142 -16.19 -14.80 -2.88
N ASP A 143 -17.46 -15.03 -3.16
CA ASP A 143 -17.93 -15.53 -4.45
C ASP A 143 -17.65 -14.57 -5.63
N GLU A 144 -17.46 -13.28 -5.35
CA GLU A 144 -17.08 -12.24 -6.29
C GLU A 144 -15.56 -12.13 -6.49
N GLY A 145 -14.77 -12.83 -5.66
CA GLY A 145 -13.30 -12.85 -5.71
C GLY A 145 -12.62 -11.76 -4.88
N ASN A 146 -13.36 -10.99 -4.10
CA ASN A 146 -12.78 -10.03 -3.16
C ASN A 146 -12.17 -10.75 -1.96
N VAL A 147 -11.17 -10.15 -1.35
CA VAL A 147 -10.56 -10.69 -0.12
C VAL A 147 -11.55 -10.53 1.04
N ASP A 148 -11.88 -11.65 1.67
CA ASP A 148 -12.54 -11.69 2.97
C ASP A 148 -11.46 -11.50 4.04
N ALA A 149 -11.26 -10.25 4.44
CA ALA A 149 -10.17 -9.89 5.33
C ALA A 149 -10.37 -10.42 6.74
N VAL A 150 -11.59 -10.43 7.23
CA VAL A 150 -11.90 -10.93 8.59
C VAL A 150 -11.58 -12.41 8.66
N THR A 151 -12.13 -13.21 7.76
CA THR A 151 -11.89 -14.66 7.77
C THR A 151 -10.41 -14.98 7.56
N THR A 152 -9.74 -14.32 6.60
CA THR A 152 -8.31 -14.52 6.35
C THR A 152 -7.46 -14.20 7.57
N LEU A 153 -7.64 -13.00 8.15
CA LEU A 153 -6.78 -12.55 9.24
C LEU A 153 -7.10 -13.21 10.58
N GLU A 154 -8.35 -13.56 10.84
CA GLU A 154 -8.71 -14.33 12.04
C GLU A 154 -8.15 -15.74 11.97
N GLN A 155 -8.18 -16.40 10.83
CA GLN A 155 -7.58 -17.71 10.61
C GLN A 155 -6.07 -17.62 10.83
N GLU A 156 -5.38 -16.73 10.15
CA GLU A 156 -3.94 -16.52 10.26
C GLU A 156 -3.51 -16.12 11.68
N HIS A 157 -4.31 -15.29 12.34
CA HIS A 157 -4.03 -14.88 13.72
C HIS A 157 -4.35 -15.98 14.74
N ALA A 158 -5.37 -16.80 14.48
CA ALA A 158 -5.73 -17.93 15.32
C ALA A 158 -4.75 -19.10 15.15
N ASP A 159 -4.25 -19.30 13.94
CA ASP A 159 -3.21 -20.29 13.62
C ASP A 159 -1.84 -19.95 14.25
N ILE A 160 -1.80 -18.88 15.03
CA ILE A 160 -0.69 -18.65 15.98
C ILE A 160 -0.41 -19.92 16.81
N ALA A 161 -1.18 -20.97 16.71
CA ALA A 161 -1.03 -22.01 17.65
C ALA A 161 -1.12 -23.46 17.12
N VAL A 162 -1.04 -23.72 15.85
CA VAL A 162 -1.13 -25.13 15.44
C VAL A 162 0.20 -25.68 14.97
N GLY A 163 0.84 -26.43 15.85
CA GLY A 163 1.85 -27.42 15.49
C GLY A 163 1.25 -28.81 15.60
N TYR A 164 1.93 -29.80 15.04
CA TYR A 164 1.58 -31.21 15.24
C TYR A 164 2.69 -31.90 16.02
N ASP A 165 2.30 -32.62 17.06
CA ASP A 165 3.22 -33.54 17.70
C ASP A 165 3.60 -34.64 16.68
N PRO A 166 4.88 -34.82 16.38
CA PRO A 166 5.32 -35.74 15.34
C PRO A 166 5.02 -37.21 15.67
N ASP A 167 4.82 -37.55 16.94
CA ASP A 167 4.57 -38.92 17.40
C ASP A 167 3.09 -39.23 17.51
N THR A 168 2.27 -38.24 17.89
CA THR A 168 0.83 -38.45 18.11
C THR A 168 -0.04 -37.88 17.00
N PHE A 169 0.49 -36.97 16.16
CA PHE A 169 -0.25 -36.18 15.18
C PHE A 169 -1.38 -35.35 15.79
N GLU A 170 -1.32 -35.11 17.09
CA GLU A 170 -2.24 -34.19 17.76
C GLU A 170 -1.78 -32.75 17.56
N GLU A 171 -2.75 -31.86 17.41
CA GLU A 171 -2.48 -30.41 17.34
C GLU A 171 -1.93 -29.93 18.68
N VAL A 172 -0.72 -29.40 18.64
CA VAL A 172 -0.09 -28.73 19.79
C VAL A 172 0.05 -27.25 19.45
N GLY A 173 -0.18 -26.40 20.42
CA GLY A 173 -0.08 -24.95 20.24
C GLY A 173 1.27 -24.52 19.64
N GLY A 174 1.26 -23.67 18.61
CA GLY A 174 2.44 -23.12 17.95
C GLY A 174 2.14 -21.75 17.34
N TYR A 175 3.14 -20.98 16.99
CA TYR A 175 2.97 -19.64 16.43
C TYR A 175 3.42 -19.60 14.95
N TYR A 176 2.49 -19.79 14.06
CA TYR A 176 2.71 -19.66 12.61
C TYR A 176 2.14 -18.38 12.01
N GLY A 177 1.09 -17.85 12.62
CA GLY A 177 0.24 -16.85 12.03
C GLY A 177 0.87 -15.46 11.94
N ALA A 178 0.24 -14.63 11.15
CA ALA A 178 0.58 -13.22 11.04
C ALA A 178 0.37 -12.51 12.39
N TYR A 179 1.35 -11.75 12.81
CA TYR A 179 1.15 -10.88 13.98
C TYR A 179 0.41 -9.62 13.56
N ILE A 180 -0.83 -9.48 13.99
CA ILE A 180 -1.72 -8.40 13.61
C ILE A 180 -2.04 -7.57 14.84
N GLY A 181 -1.59 -6.31 14.85
CA GLY A 181 -1.86 -5.36 15.93
C GLY A 181 -3.00 -4.41 15.65
N ALA A 182 -3.39 -4.27 14.38
CA ALA A 182 -4.58 -3.53 14.01
C ALA A 182 -5.87 -4.28 14.40
N GLU A 183 -6.97 -3.56 14.59
CA GLU A 183 -8.28 -4.17 14.80
C GLU A 183 -8.73 -4.89 13.52
N ILE A 184 -8.92 -6.22 13.61
CA ILE A 184 -9.30 -7.04 12.45
C ILE A 184 -10.71 -6.65 12.00
N SER A 185 -10.81 -6.27 10.73
CA SER A 185 -12.05 -5.88 10.07
C SER A 185 -11.89 -5.97 8.54
N GLU A 186 -12.99 -5.90 7.79
CA GLU A 186 -12.96 -5.87 6.32
C GLU A 186 -12.15 -4.68 5.75
N ALA A 187 -11.97 -3.62 6.53
CA ALA A 187 -11.13 -2.49 6.13
C ALA A 187 -9.65 -2.86 5.95
N LEU A 188 -9.21 -4.02 6.45
CA LEU A 188 -7.84 -4.50 6.28
C LEU A 188 -7.59 -5.21 4.94
N ALA A 189 -8.61 -5.49 4.14
CA ALA A 189 -8.45 -6.17 2.84
C ALA A 189 -7.38 -5.55 1.92
N PRO A 190 -7.25 -4.22 1.77
CA PRO A 190 -6.22 -3.61 0.94
C PRO A 190 -4.78 -3.83 1.43
N TYR A 191 -4.60 -4.20 2.68
CA TYR A 191 -3.28 -4.41 3.30
C TYR A 191 -2.82 -5.88 3.24
N ILE A 192 -3.68 -6.80 2.81
CA ILE A 192 -3.34 -8.21 2.64
C ILE A 192 -2.61 -8.40 1.31
N SER A 193 -1.38 -8.90 1.38
CA SER A 193 -0.53 -9.15 0.22
C SER A 193 -0.24 -10.65 0.10
N GLY A 194 -0.94 -11.34 -0.79
CA GLY A 194 -0.64 -12.73 -1.11
C GLY A 194 0.73 -12.87 -1.75
N ARG A 195 1.52 -13.79 -1.25
CA ARG A 195 2.88 -14.09 -1.71
C ARG A 195 2.95 -15.52 -2.21
N ILE A 196 3.70 -15.72 -3.31
CA ILE A 196 3.83 -17.01 -3.95
C ILE A 196 5.00 -17.77 -3.32
N ASN A 197 4.74 -19.01 -2.89
CA ASN A 197 5.76 -19.88 -2.32
C ASN A 197 6.95 -20.07 -3.27
N ASP A 198 8.16 -20.00 -2.72
CA ASP A 198 9.43 -20.24 -3.41
C ASP A 198 9.67 -19.38 -4.68
N ASN A 199 8.91 -18.33 -4.89
CA ASN A 199 9.07 -17.44 -6.04
C ASN A 199 10.22 -16.46 -5.84
N GLN A 200 11.39 -16.81 -6.33
CA GLN A 200 12.61 -16.00 -6.19
C GLN A 200 12.59 -14.66 -6.92
N THR A 201 11.71 -14.48 -7.89
CA THR A 201 11.54 -13.21 -8.61
C THR A 201 10.60 -12.30 -7.85
N GLU A 202 9.46 -12.82 -7.45
CA GLU A 202 8.40 -12.10 -6.74
C GLU A 202 8.85 -11.65 -5.34
N SER A 203 9.66 -12.46 -4.66
CA SER A 203 10.18 -12.18 -3.31
C SER A 203 11.03 -10.92 -3.19
N LYS A 204 11.51 -10.36 -4.31
CA LYS A 204 12.44 -9.21 -4.35
C LYS A 204 11.75 -7.99 -4.88
N ARG A 205 11.43 -7.04 -4.00
CA ARG A 205 10.65 -5.85 -4.34
C ARG A 205 11.30 -4.58 -3.79
N TYR A 206 11.01 -3.44 -4.41
CA TYR A 206 11.00 -2.15 -3.73
C TYR A 206 9.56 -1.92 -3.26
N GLU A 207 9.39 -1.84 -1.95
CA GLU A 207 8.09 -1.58 -1.35
C GLU A 207 7.97 -0.06 -1.09
N LEU A 208 6.81 0.49 -1.43
CA LEU A 208 6.49 1.91 -1.25
C LEU A 208 5.04 2.03 -0.80
N PHE A 209 4.84 2.60 0.39
CA PHE A 209 3.53 2.71 1.03
C PHE A 209 3.24 4.15 1.41
N ARG A 210 2.05 4.65 1.04
CA ARG A 210 1.52 5.92 1.55
C ARG A 210 1.03 5.75 2.99
N LEU A 211 1.37 6.69 3.86
CA LEU A 211 1.00 6.68 5.28
C LEU A 211 0.17 7.94 5.60
N PRO A 212 -1.12 7.95 5.30
CA PRO A 212 -1.92 9.18 5.40
C PRO A 212 -2.04 9.69 6.84
N GLU A 213 -2.16 8.82 7.83
CA GLU A 213 -2.29 9.20 9.23
C GLU A 213 -0.96 9.62 9.86
N ALA A 214 0.18 9.41 9.17
CA ALA A 214 1.49 9.89 9.61
C ALA A 214 1.77 11.35 9.23
N ASP A 215 0.93 11.95 8.38
CA ASP A 215 1.11 13.35 7.96
C ASP A 215 0.94 14.31 9.12
N GLY A 216 2.00 15.06 9.41
CA GLY A 216 2.00 16.04 10.49
C GLY A 216 2.12 15.46 11.90
N GLU A 217 2.30 14.15 12.05
CA GLU A 217 2.42 13.50 13.35
C GLU A 217 3.81 13.66 13.95
N LYS A 218 3.85 13.89 15.26
CA LYS A 218 5.10 14.11 15.99
C LYS A 218 5.82 12.81 16.32
N THR A 219 5.08 11.74 16.52
CA THR A 219 5.62 10.46 16.98
C THR A 219 5.12 9.35 16.06
N VAL A 220 5.96 8.92 15.13
CA VAL A 220 5.64 7.81 14.24
C VAL A 220 6.66 6.71 14.45
N ARG A 221 6.20 5.50 14.76
CA ARG A 221 7.03 4.32 15.00
C ARG A 221 6.56 3.17 14.14
N PHE A 222 7.49 2.37 13.64
CA PHE A 222 7.21 1.19 12.83
C PHE A 222 7.52 -0.08 13.61
N ARG A 223 6.75 -1.13 13.29
CA ARG A 223 6.95 -2.48 13.76
C ARG A 223 6.93 -3.45 12.59
N LEU A 224 7.98 -4.26 12.48
CA LEU A 224 8.04 -5.37 11.55
C LEU A 224 8.02 -6.66 12.36
N ALA A 225 7.14 -7.59 12.00
CA ALA A 225 7.09 -8.91 12.59
C ALA A 225 7.33 -9.98 11.51
N LYS A 226 8.06 -11.01 11.86
CA LYS A 226 8.25 -12.21 11.04
C LYS A 226 7.93 -13.42 11.90
N SER A 227 7.03 -14.26 11.39
CA SER A 227 6.69 -15.54 12.01
C SER A 227 6.82 -16.69 11.02
N GLY A 228 6.82 -17.92 11.51
CA GLY A 228 6.85 -19.13 10.71
C GLY A 228 7.62 -20.27 11.38
N THR A 229 7.69 -21.40 10.67
CA THR A 229 8.43 -22.59 11.13
C THR A 229 9.32 -23.09 10.01
N TYR A 230 10.62 -23.15 10.23
CA TYR A 230 11.60 -23.59 9.22
C TYR A 230 11.33 -22.95 7.84
N SER A 231 10.86 -21.70 7.88
CA SER A 231 10.37 -20.98 6.72
C SER A 231 11.31 -19.84 6.40
N TRP A 232 11.96 -19.90 5.32
CA TRP A 232 12.87 -18.94 4.70
C TRP A 232 13.20 -17.67 5.54
N TYR A 233 13.16 -16.48 4.97
CA TYR A 233 13.67 -15.24 5.59
C TYR A 233 12.93 -14.01 5.07
N TRP A 234 13.03 -12.94 5.82
CA TRP A 234 12.72 -11.59 5.38
C TRP A 234 13.92 -10.68 5.61
N GLY A 235 14.40 -10.07 4.54
CA GLY A 235 15.46 -9.08 4.59
C GLY A 235 14.97 -7.73 4.11
N ILE A 236 15.38 -6.66 4.79
CA ILE A 236 15.08 -5.28 4.42
C ILE A 236 16.34 -4.43 4.34
N ASP A 237 16.34 -3.48 3.41
CA ASP A 237 17.46 -2.56 3.19
C ASP A 237 16.93 -1.18 2.76
N ASN A 238 17.70 -0.13 3.06
CA ASN A 238 17.36 1.24 2.70
C ASN A 238 15.97 1.70 3.18
N PHE A 239 15.61 1.32 4.40
CA PHE A 239 14.36 1.80 5.03
C PHE A 239 14.40 3.32 5.17
N GLY A 240 13.45 4.00 4.54
CA GLY A 240 13.42 5.46 4.51
C GLY A 240 12.02 6.05 4.41
N LEU A 241 11.90 7.26 4.93
CA LEU A 241 10.67 8.06 4.85
C LEU A 241 10.86 9.17 3.82
N TYR A 242 9.83 9.37 3.00
CA TYR A 242 9.83 10.30 1.88
C TYR A 242 8.55 11.14 1.89
N SER A 243 8.65 12.42 1.52
CA SER A 243 7.50 13.22 1.16
C SER A 243 7.37 13.21 -0.37
N ILE A 244 6.36 12.51 -0.86
CA ILE A 244 6.10 12.40 -2.30
C ILE A 244 4.77 13.09 -2.56
N ALA A 245 4.84 14.26 -3.20
CA ALA A 245 3.63 15.00 -3.55
C ALA A 245 2.72 14.13 -4.45
N PRO A 246 1.40 14.17 -4.23
CA PRO A 246 0.48 13.45 -5.09
C PRO A 246 0.63 13.94 -6.53
N SER A 247 0.41 13.04 -7.46
CA SER A 247 0.42 13.37 -8.90
C SER A 247 -0.56 14.50 -9.20
N SER A 248 -0.23 15.34 -10.16
CA SER A 248 -1.15 16.41 -10.59
C SER A 248 -2.45 15.82 -11.13
N MET A 249 -3.57 16.34 -10.64
CA MET A 249 -4.91 15.95 -11.10
C MET A 249 -5.24 16.51 -12.49
N PRO A 250 -6.22 15.92 -13.19
CA PRO A 250 -6.86 16.57 -14.32
C PRO A 250 -7.44 17.93 -13.90
N GLU A 251 -7.31 18.94 -14.75
CA GLU A 251 -7.83 20.27 -14.50
C GLU A 251 -8.59 20.84 -15.70
N VAL A 252 -9.62 21.65 -15.43
CA VAL A 252 -10.34 22.39 -16.47
C VAL A 252 -9.50 23.60 -16.85
N VAL A 253 -9.01 23.62 -18.10
CA VAL A 253 -8.14 24.69 -18.62
C VAL A 253 -8.90 25.70 -19.49
N GLU A 254 -10.07 25.30 -20.00
CA GLU A 254 -10.92 26.17 -20.81
C GLU A 254 -12.40 25.84 -20.57
N ALA A 255 -13.25 26.86 -20.57
CA ALA A 255 -14.70 26.72 -20.52
C ALA A 255 -15.37 27.74 -21.44
N SER A 256 -16.44 27.31 -22.10
CA SER A 256 -17.29 28.19 -22.93
C SER A 256 -18.77 27.89 -22.64
N PRO A 257 -19.60 28.89 -22.28
CA PRO A 257 -19.20 30.27 -21.94
C PRO A 257 -18.20 30.31 -20.79
N ALA A 258 -17.26 31.24 -20.81
CA ALA A 258 -16.30 31.40 -19.73
C ALA A 258 -17.01 31.82 -18.44
N ALA A 259 -16.48 31.38 -17.29
CA ALA A 259 -16.99 31.83 -16.00
C ALA A 259 -16.92 33.34 -15.88
N GLY A 260 -18.03 33.97 -15.51
CA GLY A 260 -18.16 35.42 -15.41
C GLY A 260 -18.46 36.17 -16.72
N SER A 261 -18.59 35.50 -17.87
CA SER A 261 -18.96 36.16 -19.13
C SER A 261 -20.36 36.80 -19.05
N GLN A 262 -20.55 37.94 -19.76
CA GLN A 262 -21.73 38.77 -19.67
C GLN A 262 -22.59 38.80 -20.95
N ASP A 263 -22.19 38.07 -21.98
CA ASP A 263 -22.76 38.15 -23.32
C ASP A 263 -22.88 36.75 -23.99
N ALA A 264 -23.21 35.77 -23.15
CA ALA A 264 -23.37 34.41 -23.64
C ALA A 264 -24.56 34.25 -24.58
N ASN A 265 -24.45 33.35 -25.56
CA ASN A 265 -25.54 32.97 -26.45
C ASN A 265 -26.73 32.45 -25.61
N PRO A 266 -28.01 32.82 -25.98
CA PRO A 266 -29.19 32.33 -25.28
C PRO A 266 -29.42 30.81 -25.34
N MET A 267 -28.76 30.12 -26.24
CA MET A 267 -28.74 28.65 -26.33
C MET A 267 -27.30 28.17 -26.49
N PRO A 268 -26.49 28.31 -25.43
CA PRO A 268 -25.06 28.01 -25.55
C PRO A 268 -24.80 26.51 -25.60
N LEU A 269 -23.76 26.13 -26.34
CA LEU A 269 -23.08 24.87 -26.11
C LEU A 269 -22.11 25.06 -24.95
N LEU A 270 -22.39 24.42 -23.83
CA LEU A 270 -21.43 24.37 -22.74
C LEU A 270 -20.28 23.46 -23.14
N THR A 271 -19.07 23.98 -23.08
CA THR A 271 -17.86 23.23 -23.42
C THR A 271 -16.85 23.40 -22.32
N PHE A 272 -16.25 22.31 -21.86
CA PHE A 272 -15.16 22.32 -20.89
C PHE A 272 -14.02 21.49 -21.45
N VAL A 273 -12.81 22.01 -21.42
CA VAL A 273 -11.60 21.32 -21.82
C VAL A 273 -10.85 20.93 -20.55
N ILE A 274 -10.72 19.63 -20.32
CA ILE A 274 -10.01 19.05 -19.18
C ILE A 274 -8.68 18.52 -19.69
N LYS A 275 -7.60 19.09 -19.21
CA LYS A 275 -6.24 18.61 -19.43
C LYS A 275 -5.91 17.55 -18.42
N ASN A 276 -5.37 16.39 -18.87
CA ASN A 276 -4.84 15.40 -17.93
C ASN A 276 -3.61 15.96 -17.21
N GLY A 277 -3.48 15.60 -15.93
CA GLY A 277 -2.24 15.73 -15.20
C GLY A 277 -1.37 14.48 -15.38
N GLU A 278 -0.58 14.15 -14.39
CA GLU A 278 0.06 12.83 -14.29
C GLU A 278 -1.01 11.76 -14.08
N ALA A 279 -2.03 12.06 -13.27
CA ALA A 279 -3.26 11.28 -13.21
C ALA A 279 -4.17 11.62 -14.40
N LYS A 280 -4.88 10.62 -14.94
CA LYS A 280 -5.81 10.80 -16.06
C LYS A 280 -7.22 11.00 -15.56
N LEU A 281 -8.06 11.65 -16.38
CA LEU A 281 -9.50 11.73 -16.14
C LEU A 281 -10.14 10.33 -16.28
N ASP A 282 -11.04 9.97 -15.35
CA ASP A 282 -12.04 8.93 -15.60
C ASP A 282 -13.24 9.54 -16.36
N PRO A 283 -13.40 9.28 -17.66
CA PRO A 283 -14.47 9.89 -18.45
C PRO A 283 -15.87 9.49 -17.98
N ALA A 284 -16.02 8.31 -17.36
CA ALA A 284 -17.31 7.83 -16.85
C ALA A 284 -17.76 8.54 -15.58
N SER A 285 -16.85 9.16 -14.86
CA SER A 285 -17.12 9.89 -13.61
C SER A 285 -17.69 11.30 -13.84
N VAL A 286 -17.58 11.83 -15.07
CA VAL A 286 -17.92 13.24 -15.36
C VAL A 286 -19.42 13.49 -15.16
N LYS A 287 -19.75 14.50 -14.36
CA LYS A 287 -21.13 14.94 -14.09
C LYS A 287 -21.21 16.45 -14.25
N LEU A 288 -22.34 16.92 -14.79
CA LEU A 288 -22.62 18.34 -14.96
C LEU A 288 -23.95 18.69 -14.29
N GLU A 289 -23.95 19.77 -13.55
CA GLU A 289 -25.14 20.44 -13.06
C GLU A 289 -25.27 21.78 -13.79
N PHE A 290 -26.49 22.10 -14.20
CA PHE A 290 -26.86 23.40 -14.76
C PHE A 290 -27.97 24.00 -13.94
N ASN A 291 -27.77 25.23 -13.46
CA ASN A 291 -28.69 25.92 -12.54
C ASN A 291 -29.10 25.05 -11.32
N GLY A 292 -28.14 24.30 -10.77
CA GLY A 292 -28.35 23.44 -9.61
C GLY A 292 -29.08 22.11 -9.92
N THR A 293 -29.32 21.81 -11.21
CA THR A 293 -29.96 20.56 -11.63
C THR A 293 -28.98 19.71 -12.43
N ALA A 294 -28.84 18.44 -12.05
CA ALA A 294 -28.04 17.51 -12.81
C ALA A 294 -28.61 17.33 -14.22
N VAL A 295 -27.75 17.35 -15.23
CA VAL A 295 -28.13 17.18 -16.63
C VAL A 295 -27.69 15.82 -17.16
N GLU A 296 -28.44 15.30 -18.10
CA GLU A 296 -28.13 14.08 -18.83
C GLU A 296 -27.72 14.39 -20.27
N GLY A 297 -27.03 13.46 -20.93
CA GLY A 297 -26.65 13.61 -22.34
C GLY A 297 -25.41 14.46 -22.56
N ILE A 298 -24.53 14.58 -21.56
CA ILE A 298 -23.20 15.12 -21.75
C ILE A 298 -22.40 14.20 -22.68
N THR A 299 -21.53 14.80 -23.50
CA THR A 299 -20.59 14.04 -24.34
C THR A 299 -19.17 14.30 -23.84
N VAL A 300 -18.43 13.25 -23.60
CA VAL A 300 -17.00 13.32 -23.21
C VAL A 300 -16.18 12.70 -24.34
N THR A 301 -15.26 13.47 -24.91
CA THR A 301 -14.43 13.05 -26.06
C THR A 301 -12.96 13.28 -25.74
N GLU A 302 -12.12 12.28 -26.01
CA GLU A 302 -10.68 12.46 -25.95
C GLU A 302 -10.19 13.47 -26.99
N ILE A 303 -9.30 14.36 -26.58
CA ILE A 303 -8.68 15.36 -27.45
C ILE A 303 -7.19 15.49 -27.18
N LYS A 304 -6.48 16.15 -28.07
CA LYS A 304 -5.11 16.62 -27.85
C LYS A 304 -5.11 18.11 -27.53
N ILE A 305 -4.40 18.49 -26.49
CA ILE A 305 -4.15 19.88 -26.06
C ILE A 305 -2.65 20.15 -26.25
N GLY A 306 -2.30 20.57 -27.45
CA GLY A 306 -0.90 20.61 -27.87
C GLY A 306 -0.32 19.20 -27.98
N ALA A 307 0.72 18.91 -27.17
CA ALA A 307 1.33 17.57 -27.11
C ALA A 307 0.70 16.65 -26.05
N GLU A 308 -0.18 17.18 -25.21
CA GLU A 308 -0.74 16.49 -24.05
C GLU A 308 -2.13 15.92 -24.35
N ASP A 309 -2.50 14.88 -23.62
CA ASP A 309 -3.83 14.27 -23.69
C ASP A 309 -4.81 15.00 -22.79
N GLY A 310 -6.06 15.07 -23.23
CA GLY A 310 -7.14 15.66 -22.45
C GLY A 310 -8.50 15.21 -22.96
N HIS A 311 -9.55 15.82 -22.41
CA HIS A 311 -10.92 15.53 -22.76
C HIS A 311 -11.70 16.82 -22.98
N GLN A 312 -12.64 16.78 -23.93
CA GLN A 312 -13.64 17.82 -24.11
C GLN A 312 -14.98 17.29 -23.61
N VAL A 313 -15.59 18.02 -22.71
CA VAL A 313 -16.94 17.77 -22.23
C VAL A 313 -17.88 18.78 -22.87
N THR A 314 -18.96 18.31 -23.47
CA THR A 314 -19.95 19.19 -24.13
C THR A 314 -21.37 18.88 -23.65
N TYR A 315 -22.17 19.92 -23.54
CA TYR A 315 -23.62 19.85 -23.27
C TYR A 315 -24.35 20.97 -23.98
N GLN A 316 -25.31 20.63 -24.83
CA GLN A 316 -26.12 21.62 -25.56
C GLN A 316 -27.34 22.04 -24.72
N ILE A 317 -27.44 23.31 -24.38
CA ILE A 317 -28.67 23.90 -23.85
C ILE A 317 -29.70 23.96 -24.97
N THR A 318 -30.82 23.29 -24.79
CA THR A 318 -31.89 23.18 -25.79
C THR A 318 -33.02 24.20 -25.60
N ASP A 319 -33.20 24.70 -24.40
CA ASP A 319 -34.19 25.70 -24.07
C ASP A 319 -33.60 27.11 -24.20
N LEU A 320 -34.41 28.03 -24.75
CA LEU A 320 -34.01 29.42 -24.86
C LEU A 320 -33.98 30.08 -23.47
N LEU A 321 -32.77 30.42 -23.02
CA LEU A 321 -32.56 31.12 -21.76
C LEU A 321 -33.14 32.54 -21.80
N GLU A 322 -33.50 33.10 -20.65
CA GLU A 322 -34.01 34.47 -20.56
C GLU A 322 -32.92 35.52 -20.83
N PRO A 323 -33.25 36.62 -21.52
CA PRO A 323 -32.30 37.71 -21.70
C PRO A 323 -31.77 38.21 -20.37
N LEU A 324 -30.49 38.53 -20.29
CA LEU A 324 -29.81 39.04 -19.11
C LEU A 324 -29.88 38.10 -17.87
N SER A 325 -30.34 36.86 -18.05
CA SER A 325 -30.35 35.90 -16.95
C SER A 325 -28.97 35.43 -16.61
N GLN A 326 -28.70 35.25 -15.32
CA GLN A 326 -27.50 34.60 -14.82
C GLN A 326 -27.74 33.10 -14.70
N ASN A 327 -26.86 32.32 -15.27
CA ASN A 327 -26.96 30.87 -15.29
C ASN A 327 -25.67 30.27 -14.72
N SER A 328 -25.78 29.26 -13.88
CA SER A 328 -24.66 28.60 -13.22
C SER A 328 -24.41 27.19 -13.76
N PHE A 329 -23.17 26.78 -13.69
CA PHE A 329 -22.77 25.42 -13.99
C PHE A 329 -21.81 24.88 -12.93
N LYS A 330 -21.85 23.56 -12.72
CA LYS A 330 -20.88 22.83 -11.88
C LYS A 330 -20.54 21.51 -12.53
N LEU A 331 -19.27 21.37 -12.88
CA LEU A 331 -18.70 20.16 -13.43
C LEU A 331 -17.93 19.42 -12.31
N THR A 332 -18.19 18.13 -12.12
CA THR A 332 -17.45 17.27 -11.21
C THR A 332 -16.92 16.07 -11.97
N TYR A 333 -15.75 15.59 -11.58
CA TYR A 333 -15.09 14.45 -12.20
C TYR A 333 -14.09 13.82 -11.24
N THR A 334 -13.68 12.59 -11.49
CA THR A 334 -12.61 11.92 -10.73
C THR A 334 -11.45 11.55 -11.64
N GLU A 335 -10.30 11.32 -11.04
CA GLU A 335 -9.16 10.74 -11.75
C GLU A 335 -9.29 9.22 -11.84
N ASP A 336 -8.68 8.64 -12.87
CA ASP A 336 -8.54 7.19 -13.06
C ASP A 336 -7.28 6.70 -12.31
N SER A 337 -7.40 6.62 -10.98
CA SER A 337 -6.35 6.09 -10.10
C SER A 337 -6.99 5.43 -8.87
N SER A 338 -6.20 4.69 -8.12
CA SER A 338 -6.64 4.09 -6.85
C SER A 338 -7.04 5.13 -5.79
N GLU A 339 -6.53 6.35 -5.88
CA GLU A 339 -6.88 7.44 -4.98
C GLU A 339 -8.25 8.04 -5.28
N ASN A 340 -8.68 7.94 -6.55
CA ASN A 340 -10.00 8.38 -7.03
C ASN A 340 -10.36 9.81 -6.59
N ARG A 341 -9.39 10.73 -6.62
CA ARG A 341 -9.56 12.12 -6.18
C ARG A 341 -10.56 12.84 -7.07
N MET A 342 -11.40 13.68 -6.46
CA MET A 342 -12.46 14.41 -7.17
C MET A 342 -12.01 15.84 -7.49
N GLY A 343 -12.16 16.23 -8.77
CA GLY A 343 -12.08 17.61 -9.24
C GLY A 343 -13.45 18.25 -9.35
N THR A 344 -13.48 19.57 -9.14
CA THR A 344 -14.70 20.38 -9.30
C THR A 344 -14.35 21.67 -10.02
N TYR A 345 -15.16 22.04 -11.01
CA TYR A 345 -15.10 23.34 -11.67
C TYR A 345 -16.49 23.95 -11.75
N GLU A 346 -16.67 25.14 -11.18
CA GLU A 346 -17.96 25.83 -11.12
C GLU A 346 -17.85 27.28 -11.53
N GLY A 347 -18.94 27.81 -12.09
CA GLY A 347 -19.01 29.18 -12.53
C GLY A 347 -20.41 29.59 -12.95
N SER A 348 -20.51 30.82 -13.42
CA SER A 348 -21.75 31.35 -13.98
C SER A 348 -21.46 32.26 -15.16
N PHE A 349 -22.46 32.46 -16.01
CA PHE A 349 -22.45 33.41 -17.11
C PHE A 349 -23.78 34.15 -17.20
N THR A 350 -23.79 35.31 -17.85
CA THR A 350 -24.96 36.10 -18.11
C THR A 350 -25.29 36.02 -19.60
N VAL A 351 -26.56 35.78 -19.93
CA VAL A 351 -27.05 35.77 -21.32
C VAL A 351 -27.07 37.18 -21.90
N THR A 352 -26.72 37.31 -23.16
CA THR A 352 -26.80 38.62 -23.89
C THR A 352 -28.20 39.16 -23.86
N GLU A 353 -28.33 40.49 -24.00
CA GLU A 353 -29.61 41.12 -24.17
C GLU A 353 -30.17 40.82 -25.57
N PHE A 354 -31.39 40.38 -25.68
CA PHE A 354 -32.12 40.17 -26.92
C PHE A 354 -33.61 40.32 -26.73
N THR A 355 -34.32 40.51 -27.84
CA THR A 355 -35.80 40.56 -27.84
C THR A 355 -36.36 39.20 -28.22
N LYS A 356 -37.23 38.65 -27.37
CA LYS A 356 -37.97 37.41 -27.70
C LYS A 356 -39.04 37.65 -28.74
#